data_c84dd5bbb48c5919b46460ee7189f6fe
#
_entry.id   c84dd5bbb48c5919b46460ee7189f6fe
#
_cell.length_a   1.000
_cell.length_b   1.000
_cell.length_c   1.000
_cell.angle_alpha   90.00
_cell.angle_beta   90.00
_cell.angle_gamma   90.00
#
_symmetry.space_group_name_H-M   'P 1'
#
loop_
_entity.id
_entity.type
_entity.pdbx_description
1 polymer ?
#
loop_
_entity_poly.entity_id
_entity_poly.type
_entity_poly.pdbx_seq_one_letter_code
_entity_poly.pdbx_strand_id
1 'polypeptide(L)'
;GLGDVYKRQQMNKSIIFSGFGGQGILFAGKLIAYCGMIEEREVSWIPSYGPEMRGGTANCSVNISDAPISSPLFVNPDYLIIMNSPSYRRFIDKVKSDGKAFIDSSMIEEKCEREDIQSYYVPATALAEKNGIAGMANIILCGKLLKETGIIDIESVESALKKIIPASKETLVGLNLKALDIGMKI
;
A
#
# COMPACT_ATOMS: atom_id res chain seq x y z
N GLY A 1 5.05 -9.81 -30.19
CA GLY A 1 4.60 -9.16 -31.42
C GLY A 1 3.79 -7.89 -31.16
N LEU A 2 3.46 -7.16 -32.20
CA LEU A 2 2.66 -5.93 -32.12
C LEU A 2 1.32 -6.13 -31.37
N GLY A 3 0.74 -7.34 -31.42
CA GLY A 3 -0.48 -7.67 -30.70
C GLY A 3 -0.34 -7.67 -29.16
N ASP A 4 0.85 -7.92 -28.62
CA ASP A 4 1.08 -7.94 -27.18
C ASP A 4 1.27 -6.52 -26.62
N VAL A 5 1.76 -5.59 -27.44
CA VAL A 5 1.91 -4.18 -27.08
C VAL A 5 0.53 -3.50 -26.97
N TYR A 6 -0.42 -3.89 -27.82
CA TYR A 6 -1.80 -3.36 -27.80
C TYR A 6 -2.67 -4.00 -26.71
N LYS A 7 -2.29 -5.17 -26.16
CA LYS A 7 -3.05 -5.88 -25.11
C LYS A 7 -2.71 -5.47 -23.68
N ARG A 8 -1.66 -4.67 -23.45
CA ARG A 8 -1.44 -4.03 -22.16
C ARG A 8 -2.50 -2.97 -21.97
N GLN A 9 -3.58 -3.32 -21.29
CA GLN A 9 -4.53 -2.33 -20.82
C GLN A 9 -3.76 -1.25 -20.07
N GLN A 10 -4.00 0.01 -20.42
CA GLN A 10 -3.43 1.14 -19.68
C GLN A 10 -3.85 1.01 -18.23
N MET A 11 -2.88 0.81 -17.35
CA MET A 11 -3.13 0.74 -15.93
C MET A 11 -3.30 2.15 -15.37
N ASN A 12 -4.36 2.33 -14.59
CA ASN A 12 -4.56 3.51 -13.75
C ASN A 12 -5.21 3.01 -12.45
N LYS A 13 -4.42 2.99 -11.38
CA LYS A 13 -4.87 2.49 -10.07
C LYS A 13 -4.63 3.53 -9.00
N SER A 14 -5.61 3.65 -8.12
CA SER A 14 -5.57 4.51 -6.95
C SER A 14 -5.58 3.69 -5.68
N ILE A 15 -4.76 4.09 -4.71
CA ILE A 15 -4.55 3.37 -3.46
C ILE A 15 -4.66 4.36 -2.30
N ILE A 16 -5.41 3.98 -1.26
CA ILE A 16 -5.39 4.68 0.03
C ILE A 16 -4.67 3.79 1.05
N PHE A 17 -3.74 4.41 1.78
CA PHE A 17 -3.08 3.83 2.95
C PHE A 17 -3.59 4.57 4.17
N SER A 18 -4.09 3.86 5.18
CA SER A 18 -4.62 4.52 6.38
C SER A 18 -4.38 3.68 7.65
N GLY A 19 -4.03 4.37 8.73
CA GLY A 19 -3.74 3.77 10.03
C GLY A 19 -3.43 4.82 11.08
N PHE A 20 -2.86 4.42 12.21
CA PHE A 20 -2.39 5.34 13.23
C PHE A 20 -1.09 6.04 12.81
N GLY A 21 -0.86 7.24 13.29
CA GLY A 21 0.46 7.85 13.26
C GLY A 21 1.47 6.91 13.94
N GLY A 22 2.65 6.74 13.35
CA GLY A 22 3.67 5.82 13.85
C GLY A 22 3.59 4.40 13.29
N GLN A 23 2.53 4.03 12.56
CA GLN A 23 2.46 2.73 11.85
C GLN A 23 3.14 2.74 10.47
N GLY A 24 3.81 3.82 10.11
CA GLY A 24 4.54 3.91 8.84
C GLY A 24 3.64 4.00 7.61
N ILE A 25 2.45 4.59 7.75
CA ILE A 25 1.47 4.73 6.68
C ILE A 25 2.01 5.60 5.54
N LEU A 26 2.58 6.76 5.87
CA LEU A 26 3.12 7.68 4.87
C LEU A 26 4.33 7.08 4.17
N PHE A 27 5.16 6.35 4.89
CA PHE A 27 6.31 5.66 4.33
C PHE A 27 5.89 4.57 3.33
N ALA A 28 4.89 3.76 3.68
CA ALA A 28 4.39 2.70 2.80
C ALA A 28 3.86 3.26 1.48
N GLY A 29 3.06 4.33 1.54
CA GLY A 29 2.55 4.99 0.34
C GLY A 29 3.66 5.60 -0.50
N LYS A 30 4.63 6.26 0.15
CA LYS A 30 5.80 6.84 -0.53
C LYS A 30 6.63 5.78 -1.23
N LEU A 31 6.84 4.61 -0.58
CA LEU A 31 7.57 3.50 -1.18
C LEU A 31 6.90 3.04 -2.48
N ILE A 32 5.60 2.80 -2.46
CA ILE A 32 4.86 2.36 -3.64
C ILE A 32 4.91 3.42 -4.76
N ALA A 33 4.77 4.70 -4.42
CA ALA A 33 4.90 5.78 -5.39
C ALA A 33 6.30 5.82 -6.04
N TYR A 34 7.36 5.68 -5.25
CA TYR A 34 8.73 5.61 -5.77
C TYR A 34 8.97 4.40 -6.68
N CYS A 35 8.38 3.26 -6.35
CA CYS A 35 8.42 2.09 -7.24
C CYS A 35 7.80 2.40 -8.60
N GLY A 36 6.65 3.08 -8.62
CA GLY A 36 6.01 3.52 -9.85
C GLY A 36 6.90 4.44 -10.68
N MET A 37 7.59 5.38 -10.03
CA MET A 37 8.54 6.28 -10.70
C MET A 37 9.72 5.51 -11.32
N ILE A 38 10.27 4.53 -10.61
CA ILE A 38 11.36 3.69 -11.11
C ILE A 38 10.93 2.93 -12.36
N GLU A 39 9.67 2.51 -12.42
CA GLU A 39 9.07 1.84 -13.58
C GLU A 39 8.61 2.82 -14.68
N GLU A 40 9.01 4.08 -14.58
CA GLU A 40 8.70 5.14 -15.54
C GLU A 40 7.20 5.39 -15.73
N ARG A 41 6.42 5.21 -14.66
CA ARG A 41 4.99 5.49 -14.64
C ARG A 41 4.71 6.87 -14.06
N GLU A 42 3.54 7.41 -14.41
CA GLU A 42 3.02 8.61 -13.77
C GLU A 42 2.53 8.27 -12.37
N VAL A 43 2.95 9.04 -11.37
CA VAL A 43 2.59 8.80 -9.97
C VAL A 43 2.20 10.10 -9.27
N SER A 44 1.33 9.98 -8.29
CA SER A 44 1.11 11.02 -7.29
C SER A 44 1.09 10.41 -5.90
N TRP A 45 1.57 11.16 -4.92
CA TRP A 45 1.53 10.79 -3.51
C TRP A 45 1.10 12.00 -2.70
N ILE A 46 -0.06 11.90 -2.05
CA ILE A 46 -0.66 13.00 -1.30
C ILE A 46 -0.93 12.54 0.12
N PRO A 47 -0.10 12.97 1.09
CA PRO A 47 -0.40 12.74 2.49
C PRO A 47 -1.54 13.65 2.94
N SER A 48 -2.37 13.15 3.86
CA SER A 48 -3.42 13.95 4.48
C SER A 48 -2.96 14.38 5.88
N TYR A 49 -2.85 15.68 6.08
CA TYR A 49 -2.57 16.30 7.35
C TYR A 49 -3.77 17.17 7.73
N GLY A 50 -4.49 16.79 8.74
CA GLY A 50 -5.66 17.55 9.15
C GLY A 50 -6.02 17.32 10.62
N PRO A 51 -7.09 17.97 11.11
CA PRO A 51 -7.59 17.74 12.46
C PRO A 51 -7.94 16.27 12.73
N GLU A 52 -8.20 15.50 11.71
CA GLU A 52 -8.45 14.06 11.79
C GLU A 52 -7.24 13.30 12.37
N MET A 53 -6.04 13.81 12.20
CA MET A 53 -4.83 13.24 12.81
C MET A 53 -4.80 13.38 14.33
N ARG A 54 -5.65 14.22 14.91
CA ARG A 54 -5.80 14.35 16.37
C ARG A 54 -6.42 13.11 17.00
N GLY A 55 -7.09 12.26 16.22
CA GLY A 55 -7.52 10.94 16.66
C GLY A 55 -6.44 9.88 16.51
N GLY A 56 -5.23 10.27 16.09
CA GLY A 56 -4.11 9.38 15.84
C GLY A 56 -4.14 8.72 14.46
N THR A 57 -5.06 9.08 13.57
CA THR A 57 -5.12 8.51 12.22
C THR A 57 -4.29 9.33 11.22
N ALA A 58 -3.56 8.62 10.37
CA ALA A 58 -2.85 9.17 9.23
C ALA A 58 -3.31 8.46 7.97
N ASN A 59 -3.32 9.16 6.84
CA ASN A 59 -3.59 8.52 5.56
C ASN A 59 -2.82 9.21 4.43
N CYS A 60 -2.64 8.48 3.33
CA CYS A 60 -2.13 9.06 2.09
C CYS A 60 -2.80 8.39 0.89
N SER A 61 -2.86 9.15 -0.19
CA SER A 61 -3.43 8.73 -1.46
C SER A 61 -2.33 8.60 -2.50
N VAL A 62 -2.29 7.47 -3.19
CA VAL A 62 -1.31 7.18 -4.24
C VAL A 62 -2.04 6.86 -5.54
N ASN A 63 -1.62 7.49 -6.63
CA ASN A 63 -2.02 7.08 -7.97
C ASN A 63 -0.81 6.53 -8.72
N ILE A 64 -1.01 5.45 -9.45
CA ILE A 64 -0.02 4.89 -10.38
C ILE A 64 -0.73 4.68 -11.72
N SER A 65 -0.18 5.29 -12.78
CA SER A 65 -0.82 5.29 -14.08
C SER A 65 0.19 5.17 -15.22
N ASP A 66 -0.20 4.50 -16.28
CA ASP A 66 0.56 4.46 -17.53
C ASP A 66 0.30 5.69 -18.40
N ALA A 67 -0.70 6.50 -18.06
CA ALA A 67 -1.07 7.73 -18.73
C ALA A 67 -0.99 8.93 -17.78
N PRO A 68 -0.89 10.17 -18.30
CA PRO A 68 -0.88 11.36 -17.44
C PRO A 68 -2.07 11.41 -16.48
N ILE A 69 -1.80 11.79 -15.23
CA ILE A 69 -2.81 11.89 -14.17
C ILE A 69 -3.43 13.29 -14.26
N SER A 70 -4.69 13.34 -14.72
CA SER A 70 -5.43 14.61 -14.86
C SER A 70 -5.88 15.18 -13.50
N SER A 71 -6.17 14.29 -12.53
CA SER A 71 -6.51 14.69 -11.16
C SER A 71 -5.88 13.70 -10.19
N PRO A 72 -4.99 14.17 -9.29
CA PRO A 72 -4.42 13.30 -8.26
C PRO A 72 -5.39 13.04 -7.11
N LEU A 73 -6.48 13.78 -7.02
CA LEU A 73 -7.47 13.64 -5.96
C LEU A 73 -8.54 12.63 -6.37
N PHE A 74 -8.86 11.73 -5.46
CA PHE A 74 -9.92 10.74 -5.64
C PHE A 74 -10.56 10.41 -4.28
N VAL A 75 -11.77 9.89 -4.31
CA VAL A 75 -12.52 9.48 -3.11
C VAL A 75 -12.60 7.96 -3.02
N ASN A 76 -12.76 7.29 -4.16
CA ASN A 76 -12.98 5.86 -4.25
C ASN A 76 -11.71 5.16 -4.76
N PRO A 77 -10.93 4.49 -3.88
CA PRO A 77 -9.73 3.81 -4.30
C PRO A 77 -10.02 2.46 -4.96
N ASP A 78 -9.12 2.04 -5.84
CA ASP A 78 -9.08 0.66 -6.33
C ASP A 78 -8.58 -0.30 -5.24
N TYR A 79 -7.57 0.13 -4.48
CA TYR A 79 -6.97 -0.66 -3.40
C TYR A 79 -6.92 0.14 -2.11
N LEU A 80 -7.11 -0.55 -1.01
CA LEU A 80 -7.13 0.04 0.32
C LEU A 80 -6.23 -0.78 1.25
N ILE A 81 -5.26 -0.12 1.89
CA ILE A 81 -4.45 -0.71 2.94
C ILE A 81 -4.83 -0.08 4.27
N ILE A 82 -5.31 -0.89 5.21
CA ILE A 82 -5.87 -0.43 6.47
C ILE A 82 -5.18 -1.10 7.65
N MET A 83 -4.73 -0.30 8.61
CA MET A 83 -3.99 -0.76 9.76
C MET A 83 -4.65 -0.48 11.11
N ASN A 84 -5.83 0.13 11.13
CA ASN A 84 -6.62 0.33 12.38
C ASN A 84 -8.12 0.37 12.10
N SER A 85 -8.92 0.16 13.16
CA SER A 85 -10.38 0.12 13.05
C SER A 85 -11.01 1.45 12.64
N PRO A 86 -10.58 2.62 13.12
CA PRO A 86 -11.14 3.88 12.63
C PRO A 86 -10.95 4.08 11.12
N SER A 87 -9.81 3.69 10.57
CA SER A 87 -9.55 3.74 9.13
C SER A 87 -10.44 2.76 8.36
N TYR A 88 -10.65 1.57 8.90
CA TYR A 88 -11.55 0.57 8.33
C TYR A 88 -12.95 1.16 8.15
N ARG A 89 -13.53 1.71 9.22
CA ARG A 89 -14.88 2.30 9.18
C ARG A 89 -14.99 3.46 8.22
N ARG A 90 -13.93 4.26 8.10
CA ARG A 90 -13.91 5.44 7.23
C ARG A 90 -13.85 5.09 5.75
N PHE A 91 -13.08 4.07 5.37
CA PHE A 91 -12.70 3.85 3.98
C PHE A 91 -13.28 2.59 3.33
N ILE A 92 -13.71 1.58 4.09
CA ILE A 92 -14.11 0.30 3.50
C ILE A 92 -15.25 0.44 2.47
N ASP A 93 -16.21 1.31 2.74
CA ASP A 93 -17.34 1.53 1.84
C ASP A 93 -16.98 2.35 0.59
N LYS A 94 -15.81 2.98 0.60
CA LYS A 94 -15.33 3.82 -0.51
C LYS A 94 -14.58 3.05 -1.58
N VAL A 95 -14.14 1.83 -1.29
CA VAL A 95 -13.44 1.00 -2.28
C VAL A 95 -14.36 0.75 -3.47
N LYS A 96 -13.81 0.93 -4.69
CA LYS A 96 -14.56 0.66 -5.92
C LYS A 96 -15.00 -0.80 -5.99
N SER A 97 -16.14 -1.07 -6.63
CA SER A 97 -16.52 -2.42 -7.00
C SER A 97 -15.38 -3.08 -7.77
N ASP A 98 -15.15 -4.38 -7.52
CA ASP A 98 -14.00 -5.15 -8.03
C ASP A 98 -12.64 -4.72 -7.46
N GLY A 99 -12.63 -3.80 -6.50
CA GLY A 99 -11.43 -3.39 -5.78
C GLY A 99 -10.98 -4.41 -4.74
N LYS A 100 -9.89 -4.06 -4.05
CA LYS A 100 -9.29 -4.94 -3.03
C LYS A 100 -8.96 -4.16 -1.77
N ALA A 101 -9.21 -4.78 -0.62
CA ALA A 101 -8.83 -4.25 0.68
C ALA A 101 -7.85 -5.20 1.38
N PHE A 102 -6.77 -4.63 1.91
CA PHE A 102 -5.73 -5.34 2.65
C PHE A 102 -5.78 -4.86 4.10
N ILE A 103 -6.16 -5.76 4.99
CA ILE A 103 -6.58 -5.44 6.35
C ILE A 103 -5.64 -6.11 7.34
N ASP A 104 -5.05 -5.33 8.25
CA ASP A 104 -4.27 -5.89 9.35
C ASP A 104 -5.22 -6.51 10.38
N SER A 105 -5.40 -7.81 10.31
CA SER A 105 -6.32 -8.55 11.17
C SER A 105 -5.82 -8.69 12.61
N SER A 106 -4.57 -8.33 12.90
CA SER A 106 -4.07 -8.22 14.27
C SER A 106 -4.65 -7.02 15.00
N MET A 107 -5.02 -5.96 14.25
CA MET A 107 -5.46 -4.67 14.79
C MET A 107 -6.95 -4.40 14.53
N ILE A 108 -7.56 -5.12 13.61
CA ILE A 108 -8.92 -4.88 13.11
C ILE A 108 -9.74 -6.15 13.26
N GLU A 109 -10.78 -6.11 14.07
CA GLU A 109 -11.67 -7.25 14.30
C GLU A 109 -12.82 -7.30 13.29
N GLU A 110 -13.18 -6.14 12.73
CA GLU A 110 -14.28 -6.02 11.78
C GLU A 110 -14.05 -6.89 10.55
N LYS A 111 -15.13 -7.48 10.04
CA LYS A 111 -15.16 -8.24 8.79
C LYS A 111 -15.95 -7.48 7.74
N CYS A 112 -15.42 -7.46 6.54
CA CYS A 112 -16.08 -6.80 5.41
C CYS A 112 -17.27 -7.63 4.96
N GLU A 113 -18.43 -6.99 4.90
CA GLU A 113 -19.68 -7.62 4.44
C GLU A 113 -19.92 -7.42 2.93
N ARG A 114 -19.04 -6.64 2.27
CA ARG A 114 -19.17 -6.38 0.84
C ARG A 114 -18.75 -7.59 0.02
N GLU A 115 -19.61 -8.00 -0.89
CA GLU A 115 -19.36 -9.11 -1.82
C GLU A 115 -18.76 -8.65 -3.15
N ASP A 116 -18.77 -7.33 -3.42
CA ASP A 116 -18.28 -6.74 -4.66
C ASP A 116 -16.78 -6.38 -4.63
N ILE A 117 -16.11 -6.61 -3.51
CA ILE A 117 -14.66 -6.42 -3.37
C ILE A 117 -13.99 -7.67 -2.80
N GLN A 118 -12.68 -7.79 -3.00
CA GLN A 118 -11.88 -8.82 -2.34
C GLN A 118 -11.23 -8.25 -1.09
N SER A 119 -11.41 -8.91 0.05
CA SER A 119 -10.82 -8.52 1.33
C SER A 119 -9.80 -9.56 1.77
N TYR A 120 -8.58 -9.09 2.02
CA TYR A 120 -7.47 -9.92 2.49
C TYR A 120 -7.16 -9.57 3.94
N TYR A 121 -7.30 -10.56 4.82
CA TYR A 121 -7.03 -10.42 6.25
C TYR A 121 -5.65 -10.95 6.55
N VAL A 122 -4.73 -10.06 6.82
CA VAL A 122 -3.33 -10.39 7.07
C VAL A 122 -2.99 -10.01 8.51
N PRO A 123 -2.54 -10.95 9.37
CA PRO A 123 -2.14 -10.61 10.74
C PRO A 123 -0.76 -9.93 10.74
N ALA A 124 -0.67 -8.78 10.09
CA ALA A 124 0.60 -8.14 9.76
C ALA A 124 1.40 -7.72 10.99
N THR A 125 0.73 -7.12 11.99
CA THR A 125 1.41 -6.71 13.23
C THR A 125 1.94 -7.93 13.99
N ALA A 126 1.16 -8.99 14.14
CA ALA A 126 1.59 -10.22 14.80
C ALA A 126 2.75 -10.89 14.03
N LEU A 127 2.69 -10.91 12.72
CA LEU A 127 3.76 -11.47 11.88
C LEU A 127 5.06 -10.66 12.01
N ALA A 128 4.96 -9.33 12.05
CA ALA A 128 6.13 -8.47 12.24
C ALA A 128 6.80 -8.77 13.60
N GLU A 129 6.03 -8.85 14.66
CA GLU A 129 6.55 -9.18 16.00
C GLU A 129 7.19 -10.57 16.04
N LYS A 130 6.50 -11.57 15.50
CA LYS A 130 6.99 -12.96 15.45
C LYS A 130 8.32 -13.10 14.70
N ASN A 131 8.53 -12.28 13.67
CA ASN A 131 9.72 -12.35 12.84
C ASN A 131 10.83 -11.36 13.26
N GLY A 132 10.71 -10.73 14.42
CA GLY A 132 11.71 -9.81 14.95
C GLY A 132 11.83 -8.48 14.19
N ILE A 133 10.79 -8.10 13.47
CA ILE A 133 10.73 -6.85 12.70
C ILE A 133 9.51 -6.02 13.10
N ALA A 134 9.27 -5.91 14.42
CA ALA A 134 8.19 -5.09 14.96
C ALA A 134 8.23 -3.66 14.34
N GLY A 135 7.05 -3.13 14.01
CA GLY A 135 6.94 -1.84 13.33
C GLY A 135 6.94 -1.91 11.81
N MET A 136 7.09 -3.10 11.22
CA MET A 136 7.10 -3.29 9.75
C MET A 136 5.83 -3.95 9.20
N ALA A 137 4.75 -3.95 9.95
CA ALA A 137 3.46 -4.46 9.49
C ALA A 137 2.98 -3.78 8.20
N ASN A 138 3.26 -2.48 8.05
CA ASN A 138 2.96 -1.70 6.86
C ASN A 138 3.58 -2.31 5.59
N ILE A 139 4.81 -2.75 5.66
CA ILE A 139 5.53 -3.32 4.51
C ILE A 139 5.09 -4.77 4.25
N ILE A 140 4.72 -5.52 5.28
CA ILE A 140 4.10 -6.85 5.12
C ILE A 140 2.81 -6.71 4.28
N LEU A 141 1.97 -5.71 4.59
CA LEU A 141 0.76 -5.44 3.81
C LEU A 141 1.09 -5.01 2.37
N CYS A 142 2.16 -4.23 2.17
CA CYS A 142 2.63 -3.91 0.82
C CYS A 142 3.03 -5.18 0.06
N GLY A 143 3.68 -6.14 0.70
CA GLY A 143 4.01 -7.42 0.08
C GLY A 143 2.78 -8.17 -0.39
N LYS A 144 1.75 -8.22 0.43
CA LYS A 144 0.47 -8.83 0.06
C LYS A 144 -0.20 -8.07 -1.10
N LEU A 145 -0.17 -6.74 -1.07
CA LEU A 145 -0.66 -5.92 -2.17
C LEU A 145 0.02 -6.29 -3.48
N LEU A 146 1.34 -6.39 -3.50
CA LEU A 146 2.10 -6.71 -4.71
C LEU A 146 1.77 -8.12 -5.22
N LYS A 147 1.67 -9.08 -4.33
CA LYS A 147 1.30 -10.46 -4.69
C LYS A 147 -0.06 -10.54 -5.37
N GLU A 148 -1.06 -9.87 -4.81
CA GLU A 148 -2.45 -10.00 -5.27
C GLU A 148 -2.78 -9.08 -6.46
N THR A 149 -2.00 -8.04 -6.69
CA THR A 149 -2.30 -7.05 -7.73
C THR A 149 -1.27 -6.98 -8.86
N GLY A 150 -0.02 -7.34 -8.58
CA GLY A 150 1.06 -7.17 -9.55
C GLY A 150 1.29 -5.73 -10.00
N ILE A 151 0.82 -4.75 -9.21
CA ILE A 151 0.86 -3.33 -9.59
C ILE A 151 2.28 -2.78 -9.77
N ILE A 152 3.23 -3.37 -9.06
CA ILE A 152 4.66 -3.00 -9.06
C ILE A 152 5.48 -4.28 -9.13
N ASP A 153 6.58 -4.26 -9.90
CA ASP A 153 7.53 -5.35 -9.93
C ASP A 153 8.38 -5.34 -8.66
N ILE A 154 8.66 -6.52 -8.12
CA ILE A 154 9.41 -6.64 -6.87
C ILE A 154 10.83 -6.07 -6.98
N GLU A 155 11.45 -6.14 -8.14
CA GLU A 155 12.79 -5.59 -8.39
C GLU A 155 12.82 -4.07 -8.19
N SER A 156 11.72 -3.38 -8.46
CA SER A 156 11.60 -1.94 -8.26
C SER A 156 11.63 -1.55 -6.79
N VAL A 157 11.22 -2.45 -5.90
CA VAL A 157 11.13 -2.17 -4.46
C VAL A 157 12.51 -1.96 -3.85
N GLU A 158 13.48 -2.80 -4.16
CA GLU A 158 14.85 -2.65 -3.64
C GLU A 158 15.45 -1.33 -4.09
N SER A 159 15.30 -0.98 -5.37
CA SER A 159 15.78 0.28 -5.92
C SER A 159 15.12 1.49 -5.26
N ALA A 160 13.81 1.41 -5.01
CA ALA A 160 13.08 2.46 -4.31
C ALA A 160 13.54 2.61 -2.86
N LEU A 161 13.72 1.51 -2.14
CA LEU A 161 14.19 1.52 -0.76
C LEU A 161 15.56 2.20 -0.65
N LYS A 162 16.48 1.88 -1.56
CA LYS A 162 17.83 2.51 -1.59
C LYS A 162 17.77 4.01 -1.85
N LYS A 163 16.72 4.50 -2.51
CA LYS A 163 16.56 5.95 -2.75
C LYS A 163 15.96 6.68 -1.55
N ILE A 164 15.02 6.06 -0.84
CA ILE A 164 14.30 6.73 0.25
C ILE A 164 14.90 6.49 1.63
N ILE A 165 15.68 5.42 1.81
CA ILE A 165 16.36 5.13 3.06
C ILE A 165 17.77 5.74 3.02
N PRO A 166 18.14 6.59 4.00
CA PRO A 166 19.49 7.17 4.05
C PRO A 166 20.59 6.09 4.12
N ALA A 167 21.73 6.35 3.48
CA ALA A 167 22.87 5.43 3.49
C ALA A 167 23.34 5.07 4.91
N SER A 168 23.17 5.98 5.87
CA SER A 168 23.47 5.75 7.30
C SER A 168 22.57 4.70 7.95
N LYS A 169 21.47 4.32 7.31
CA LYS A 169 20.49 3.35 7.79
C LYS A 169 20.31 2.19 6.80
N GLU A 170 21.35 1.85 6.07
CA GLU A 170 21.33 0.83 5.01
C GLU A 170 20.75 -0.52 5.46
N THR A 171 20.97 -0.89 6.72
CA THR A 171 20.41 -2.15 7.29
C THR A 171 18.89 -2.21 7.20
N LEU A 172 18.21 -1.07 7.18
CA LEU A 172 16.75 -1.02 7.03
C LEU A 172 16.28 -1.50 5.66
N VAL A 173 17.10 -1.41 4.63
CA VAL A 173 16.75 -1.93 3.29
C VAL A 173 16.48 -3.43 3.37
N GLY A 174 17.39 -4.19 3.96
CA GLY A 174 17.22 -5.65 4.13
C GLY A 174 16.01 -6.02 4.99
N LEU A 175 15.77 -5.28 6.07
CA LEU A 175 14.62 -5.52 6.94
C LEU A 175 13.29 -5.25 6.22
N ASN A 176 13.23 -4.20 5.43
CA ASN A 176 12.04 -3.91 4.60
C ASN A 176 11.81 -4.98 3.54
N LEU A 177 12.87 -5.47 2.90
CA LEU A 177 12.76 -6.56 1.92
C LEU A 177 12.29 -7.86 2.59
N LYS A 178 12.75 -8.14 3.81
CA LYS A 178 12.26 -9.27 4.61
C LYS A 178 10.76 -9.15 4.89
N ALA A 179 10.30 -7.97 5.30
CA ALA A 179 8.89 -7.71 5.55
C ALA A 179 8.04 -7.90 4.29
N LEU A 180 8.51 -7.37 3.17
CA LEU A 180 7.85 -7.52 1.87
C LEU A 180 7.71 -9.01 1.51
N ASP A 181 8.78 -9.79 1.65
CA ASP A 181 8.80 -11.22 1.34
C ASP A 181 7.79 -12.00 2.22
N ILE A 182 7.69 -11.67 3.50
CA ILE A 182 6.69 -12.27 4.40
C ILE A 182 5.28 -12.03 3.84
N GLY A 183 4.97 -10.81 3.46
CA GLY A 183 3.66 -10.47 2.91
C GLY A 183 3.37 -11.18 1.58
N MET A 184 4.38 -11.36 0.74
CA MET A 184 4.24 -12.03 -0.54
C MET A 184 4.03 -13.55 -0.44
N LYS A 185 4.41 -14.15 0.68
CA LYS A 185 4.29 -15.60 0.90
C LYS A 185 3.00 -16.04 1.58
N ILE A 186 2.13 -15.11 1.92
CA ILE A 186 0.87 -15.40 2.63
C ILE A 186 -0.27 -15.72 1.65
#